data_e68a130aae849749737e9ccefa481814
#
_entry.id   e68a130aae849749737e9ccefa481814
#
_cell.length_a   1.000
_cell.length_b   1.000
_cell.length_c   1.000
_cell.angle_alpha   90.00
_cell.angle_beta   90.00
_cell.angle_gamma   90.00
#
_symmetry.space_group_name_H-M   'P 1'
#
loop_
_entity.id
_entity.type
_entity.pdbx_description
1 polymer ?
#
loop_
_entity_poly.entity_id
_entity_poly.type
_entity_poly.pdbx_seq_one_letter_code
_entity_poly.pdbx_strand_id
1 'polypeptide(L)'
;KYSAFEAGTCVPAIVRYPAQVKKNQTLNTLLSQIDWIQSLASLVNVTIPQSKAPDSQNHLDSWLGKSKKDRPWVIEESNILALSVRKGKWKYIEPSNGSPMITWGPKIETGYAPYDQLFDMNKSEFESENLAPKYPAIVKEMKDILVQERAKGKK
;
A
#
# COMPACT_ATOMS: atom_id res chain seq x y z
N LYS A 1 6.58 -10.64 1.89
CA LYS A 1 7.36 -10.44 3.11
C LYS A 1 8.83 -10.24 2.75
N TYR A 2 9.53 -9.35 3.41
CA TYR A 2 10.90 -8.89 3.15
C TYR A 2 11.10 -7.99 1.94
N SER A 3 10.25 -8.05 0.93
CA SER A 3 10.36 -7.29 -0.32
C SER A 3 9.60 -5.97 -0.25
N ALA A 4 10.13 -4.92 -0.91
CA ALA A 4 9.41 -3.69 -1.18
C ALA A 4 8.48 -3.81 -2.40
N PHE A 5 8.65 -4.86 -3.21
CA PHE A 5 7.76 -5.18 -4.31
C PHE A 5 6.36 -5.59 -3.83
N GLU A 6 5.36 -5.50 -4.70
CA GLU A 6 3.96 -5.81 -4.39
C GLU A 6 3.78 -7.20 -3.78
N ALA A 7 4.51 -8.20 -4.27
CA ALA A 7 4.49 -9.57 -3.72
C ALA A 7 4.92 -9.66 -2.24
N GLY A 8 5.65 -8.66 -1.73
CA GLY A 8 6.06 -8.59 -0.34
C GLY A 8 5.11 -7.83 0.57
N THR A 9 4.29 -6.97 0.02
CA THR A 9 3.45 -6.00 0.75
C THR A 9 1.95 -6.26 0.56
N CYS A 10 1.52 -6.71 -0.62
CA CYS A 10 0.13 -7.06 -0.89
C CYS A 10 -0.23 -8.42 -0.26
N VAL A 11 -1.32 -8.45 0.48
CA VAL A 11 -1.85 -9.68 1.09
C VAL A 11 -3.29 -9.93 0.63
N PRO A 12 -3.69 -11.20 0.43
CA PRO A 12 -5.08 -11.53 0.13
C PRO A 12 -6.02 -11.05 1.24
N ALA A 13 -7.12 -10.43 0.85
CA ALA A 13 -8.20 -10.05 1.77
C ALA A 13 -9.50 -10.71 1.32
N ILE A 14 -10.13 -11.46 2.23
CA ILE A 14 -11.40 -12.14 1.98
C ILE A 14 -12.41 -11.68 3.02
N VAL A 15 -13.52 -11.14 2.54
CA VAL A 15 -14.63 -10.70 3.40
C VAL A 15 -15.83 -11.62 3.19
N ARG A 16 -16.29 -12.25 4.27
CA ARG A 16 -17.53 -13.05 4.28
C ARG A 16 -18.52 -12.46 5.28
N TYR A 17 -19.52 -11.76 4.74
CA TYR A 17 -20.63 -11.21 5.51
C TYR A 17 -21.94 -11.33 4.71
N PRO A 18 -22.60 -12.52 4.73
CA PRO A 18 -23.72 -12.83 3.85
C PRO A 18 -24.89 -11.83 3.93
N ALA A 19 -25.08 -11.19 5.09
CA ALA A 19 -26.13 -10.18 5.27
C ALA A 19 -25.92 -8.91 4.45
N GLN A 20 -24.67 -8.56 4.07
CA GLN A 20 -24.36 -7.30 3.41
C GLN A 20 -23.44 -7.42 2.19
N VAL A 21 -22.66 -8.50 2.09
CA VAL A 21 -21.71 -8.71 0.98
C VAL A 21 -22.31 -9.67 -0.03
N LYS A 22 -22.40 -9.24 -1.28
CA LYS A 22 -22.87 -10.09 -2.38
C LYS A 22 -21.86 -11.21 -2.67
N LYS A 23 -22.36 -12.34 -3.13
CA LYS A 23 -21.51 -13.49 -3.54
C LYS A 23 -20.68 -13.15 -4.79
N ASN A 24 -19.55 -13.82 -4.94
CA ASN A 24 -18.72 -13.81 -6.15
C ASN A 24 -18.30 -12.41 -6.61
N GLN A 25 -17.87 -11.56 -5.69
CA GLN A 25 -17.29 -10.26 -6.00
C GLN A 25 -15.78 -10.29 -5.87
N THR A 26 -15.10 -9.64 -6.80
CA THR A 26 -13.68 -9.27 -6.69
C THR A 26 -13.58 -7.76 -6.79
N LEU A 27 -12.82 -7.16 -5.90
CA LEU A 27 -12.58 -5.73 -5.85
C LEU A 27 -11.09 -5.45 -5.96
N ASN A 28 -10.73 -4.48 -6.79
CA ASN A 28 -9.36 -4.01 -6.97
C ASN A 28 -9.14 -2.65 -6.28
N THR A 29 -9.92 -2.39 -5.23
CA THR A 29 -9.85 -1.14 -4.46
C THR A 29 -8.59 -1.15 -3.59
N LEU A 30 -7.82 -0.06 -3.64
CA LEU A 30 -6.64 0.12 -2.80
C LEU A 30 -7.07 0.36 -1.35
N LEU A 31 -6.79 -0.58 -0.49
CA LEU A 31 -7.13 -0.57 0.94
C LEU A 31 -5.91 -0.96 1.77
N SER A 32 -5.92 -0.65 3.05
CA SER A 32 -4.87 -1.05 3.98
C SER A 32 -5.44 -1.72 5.22
N GLN A 33 -4.70 -2.63 5.83
CA GLN A 33 -5.09 -3.28 7.08
C GLN A 33 -5.27 -2.30 8.23
N ILE A 34 -4.57 -1.16 8.22
CA ILE A 34 -4.74 -0.11 9.25
C ILE A 34 -6.15 0.49 9.25
N ASP A 35 -6.93 0.32 8.17
CA ASP A 35 -8.30 0.82 8.06
C ASP A 35 -9.33 -0.05 8.78
N TRP A 36 -8.93 -1.24 9.24
CA TRP A 36 -9.83 -2.13 9.96
C TRP A 36 -10.44 -1.48 11.21
N ILE A 37 -9.65 -0.70 11.96
CA ILE A 37 -10.12 -0.09 13.20
C ILE A 37 -11.31 0.82 12.95
N GLN A 38 -11.18 1.82 12.07
CA GLN A 38 -12.26 2.77 11.78
C GLN A 38 -13.43 2.10 11.05
N SER A 39 -13.13 1.16 10.14
CA SER A 39 -14.15 0.48 9.35
C SER A 39 -14.98 -0.47 10.20
N LEU A 40 -14.37 -1.27 11.07
CA LEU A 40 -15.10 -2.19 11.96
C LEU A 40 -15.84 -1.44 13.07
N ALA A 41 -15.27 -0.35 13.58
CA ALA A 41 -15.98 0.52 14.52
C ALA A 41 -17.27 1.08 13.89
N SER A 42 -17.17 1.53 12.64
CA SER A 42 -18.35 1.98 11.87
C SER A 42 -19.38 0.86 11.67
N LEU A 43 -18.93 -0.37 11.43
CA LEU A 43 -19.83 -1.53 11.27
C LEU A 43 -20.68 -1.81 12.51
N VAL A 44 -20.13 -1.56 13.70
CA VAL A 44 -20.82 -1.77 15.00
C VAL A 44 -21.34 -0.47 15.61
N ASN A 45 -21.40 0.62 14.84
CA ASN A 45 -21.87 1.94 15.25
C ASN A 45 -21.09 2.53 16.46
N VAL A 46 -19.80 2.26 16.54
CA VAL A 46 -18.90 2.85 17.54
C VAL A 46 -18.07 3.94 16.89
N THR A 47 -17.93 5.08 17.55
CA THR A 47 -17.07 6.18 17.11
C THR A 47 -15.71 6.07 17.80
N ILE A 48 -14.64 5.96 17.02
CA ILE A 48 -13.25 6.03 17.51
C ILE A 48 -12.68 7.38 17.14
N PRO A 49 -12.21 8.19 18.13
CA PRO A 49 -11.55 9.45 17.83
C PRO A 49 -10.32 9.25 16.94
N GLN A 50 -10.11 10.14 15.97
CA GLN A 50 -8.97 10.06 15.05
C GLN A 50 -7.62 10.04 15.79
N SER A 51 -7.52 10.68 16.95
CA SER A 51 -6.31 10.65 17.79
C SER A 51 -5.93 9.25 18.32
N LYS A 52 -6.87 8.30 18.34
CA LYS A 52 -6.63 6.90 18.77
C LYS A 52 -6.28 5.96 17.61
N ALA A 53 -6.56 6.40 16.39
CA ALA A 53 -6.21 5.66 15.16
C ALA A 53 -5.86 6.66 14.05
N PRO A 54 -4.74 7.41 14.18
CA PRO A 54 -4.45 8.58 13.36
C PRO A 54 -4.34 8.28 11.86
N ASP A 55 -3.86 7.09 11.50
CA ASP A 55 -3.64 6.69 10.11
C ASP A 55 -4.80 5.86 9.52
N SER A 56 -5.76 5.46 10.39
CA SER A 56 -6.90 4.65 9.96
C SER A 56 -7.97 5.52 9.31
N GLN A 57 -8.53 5.03 8.20
CA GLN A 57 -9.65 5.66 7.49
C GLN A 57 -10.85 4.71 7.48
N ASN A 58 -12.05 5.26 7.48
CA ASN A 58 -13.25 4.45 7.34
C ASN A 58 -13.47 4.10 5.84
N HIS A 59 -13.26 2.85 5.51
CA HIS A 59 -13.51 2.26 4.21
C HIS A 59 -14.53 1.11 4.27
N LEU A 60 -15.44 1.12 5.25
CA LEU A 60 -16.42 0.05 5.43
C LEU A 60 -17.16 -0.28 4.14
N ASP A 61 -17.68 0.72 3.43
CA ASP A 61 -18.43 0.48 2.19
C ASP A 61 -17.58 -0.18 1.10
N SER A 62 -16.29 0.13 1.04
CA SER A 62 -15.36 -0.55 0.14
C SER A 62 -15.12 -2.00 0.57
N TRP A 63 -14.91 -2.27 1.87
CA TRP A 63 -14.81 -3.62 2.40
C TRP A 63 -16.07 -4.47 2.16
N LEU A 64 -17.24 -3.84 2.18
CA LEU A 64 -18.54 -4.52 1.91
C LEU A 64 -18.87 -4.61 0.42
N GLY A 65 -18.03 -4.12 -0.47
CA GLY A 65 -18.27 -4.13 -1.91
C GLY A 65 -19.34 -3.14 -2.39
N LYS A 66 -19.70 -2.15 -1.56
CA LYS A 66 -20.70 -1.11 -1.87
C LYS A 66 -20.07 0.12 -2.52
N SER A 67 -18.77 0.29 -2.40
CA SER A 67 -18.00 1.42 -2.94
C SER A 67 -16.73 0.93 -3.59
N LYS A 68 -16.20 1.72 -4.54
CA LYS A 68 -14.87 1.55 -5.15
C LYS A 68 -13.94 2.68 -4.75
N LYS A 69 -14.18 3.30 -3.59
CA LYS A 69 -13.34 4.40 -3.10
C LYS A 69 -12.01 3.84 -2.62
N ASP A 70 -10.96 4.19 -3.31
CA ASP A 70 -9.58 3.91 -2.93
C ASP A 70 -9.12 4.76 -1.74
N ARG A 71 -8.11 4.27 -1.02
CA ARG A 71 -7.26 5.16 -0.25
C ARG A 71 -6.54 6.13 -1.20
N PRO A 72 -6.29 7.38 -0.77
CA PRO A 72 -5.49 8.32 -1.56
C PRO A 72 -4.10 7.77 -1.88
N TRP A 73 -3.48 7.10 -0.91
CA TRP A 73 -2.24 6.32 -1.02
C TRP A 73 -2.10 5.35 0.15
N VAL A 74 -1.22 4.37 -0.03
CA VAL A 74 -0.72 3.49 1.03
C VAL A 74 0.80 3.64 1.10
N ILE A 75 1.34 3.81 2.30
CA ILE A 75 2.77 3.73 2.56
C ILE A 75 3.06 2.33 3.11
N GLU A 76 4.07 1.71 2.57
CA GLU A 76 4.50 0.37 2.96
C GLU A 76 5.99 0.41 3.29
N GLU A 77 6.38 -0.28 4.33
CA GLU A 77 7.76 -0.37 4.78
C GLU A 77 8.29 -1.78 4.57
N SER A 78 9.45 -1.86 3.95
CA SER A 78 10.14 -3.13 3.76
C SER A 78 10.96 -3.51 5.00
N ASN A 79 11.53 -4.72 4.99
CA ASN A 79 12.31 -5.25 6.11
C ASN A 79 13.54 -4.41 6.50
N ILE A 80 14.07 -3.59 5.60
CA ILE A 80 15.22 -2.70 5.87
C ILE A 80 14.85 -1.22 5.81
N LEU A 81 13.63 -0.89 6.19
CA LEU A 81 13.14 0.50 6.30
C LEU A 81 13.04 1.27 4.98
N ALA A 82 13.19 0.63 3.81
CA ALA A 82 12.87 1.26 2.55
C ALA A 82 11.36 1.42 2.43
N LEU A 83 10.91 2.64 2.15
CA LEU A 83 9.50 2.94 1.99
C LEU A 83 9.08 2.83 0.54
N SER A 84 7.85 2.40 0.36
CA SER A 84 7.15 2.47 -0.91
C SER A 84 5.83 3.21 -0.79
N VAL A 85 5.38 3.80 -1.90
CA VAL A 85 4.09 4.48 -2.01
C VAL A 85 3.27 3.80 -3.09
N ARG A 86 2.07 3.38 -2.74
CA ARG A 86 1.05 2.89 -3.66
C ARG A 86 -0.02 3.96 -3.82
N LYS A 87 -0.20 4.48 -5.04
CA LYS A 87 -1.23 5.49 -5.36
C LYS A 87 -1.85 5.20 -6.71
N GLY A 88 -3.15 4.91 -6.72
CA GLY A 88 -3.85 4.49 -7.93
C GLY A 88 -3.11 3.31 -8.57
N LYS A 89 -2.71 3.44 -9.84
CA LYS A 89 -1.96 2.41 -10.56
C LYS A 89 -0.44 2.46 -10.35
N TRP A 90 0.09 3.47 -9.66
CA TRP A 90 1.52 3.66 -9.50
C TRP A 90 2.02 3.07 -8.19
N LYS A 91 3.14 2.39 -8.26
CA LYS A 91 3.96 2.02 -7.10
C LYS A 91 5.35 2.61 -7.26
N TYR A 92 5.75 3.35 -6.25
CA TYR A 92 7.07 3.94 -6.14
C TYR A 92 7.82 3.30 -4.97
N ILE A 93 9.10 2.96 -5.18
CA ILE A 93 10.01 2.50 -4.13
C ILE A 93 11.16 3.49 -4.06
N GLU A 94 11.45 4.00 -2.86
CA GLU A 94 12.54 4.94 -2.65
C GLU A 94 13.92 4.27 -2.78
N PRO A 95 14.97 5.06 -3.12
CA PRO A 95 16.34 4.54 -3.11
C PRO A 95 16.74 3.97 -1.76
N SER A 96 17.46 2.86 -1.79
CA SER A 96 17.98 2.19 -0.59
C SER A 96 19.34 1.57 -0.84
N ASN A 97 20.11 1.38 0.22
CA ASN A 97 21.44 0.76 0.18
C ASN A 97 21.41 -0.74 0.57
N GLY A 98 20.25 -1.36 0.57
CA GLY A 98 20.10 -2.77 0.91
C GLY A 98 20.53 -3.72 -0.19
N SER A 99 20.70 -4.99 0.17
CA SER A 99 20.96 -6.05 -0.80
C SER A 99 19.75 -6.26 -1.71
N PRO A 100 19.94 -6.36 -3.04
CA PRO A 100 18.84 -6.61 -3.97
C PRO A 100 18.19 -7.98 -3.79
N MET A 101 18.86 -8.89 -3.05
CA MET A 101 18.33 -10.24 -2.79
C MET A 101 18.65 -10.70 -1.37
N ILE A 102 17.70 -11.37 -0.75
CA ILE A 102 17.91 -12.15 0.46
C ILE A 102 18.51 -13.50 0.04
N THR A 103 19.71 -13.81 0.52
CA THR A 103 20.46 -15.01 0.13
C THR A 103 20.31 -16.17 1.11
N TRP A 104 19.84 -15.90 2.33
CA TRP A 104 19.58 -16.91 3.36
C TRP A 104 18.11 -17.37 3.30
N GLY A 105 17.86 -18.65 3.43
CA GLY A 105 16.53 -19.23 3.31
C GLY A 105 15.99 -19.14 1.86
N PRO A 106 14.74 -18.80 1.67
CA PRO A 106 14.20 -18.62 0.32
C PRO A 106 14.87 -17.39 -0.32
N LYS A 107 15.41 -17.54 -1.52
CA LYS A 107 15.96 -16.43 -2.30
C LYS A 107 14.83 -15.49 -2.72
N ILE A 108 14.80 -14.29 -2.16
CA ILE A 108 13.74 -13.29 -2.39
C ILE A 108 14.38 -12.01 -2.91
N GLU A 109 13.88 -11.52 -4.02
CA GLU A 109 14.19 -10.18 -4.52
C GLU A 109 13.57 -9.14 -3.58
N THR A 110 14.37 -8.22 -3.11
CA THR A 110 13.98 -7.25 -2.09
C THR A 110 13.32 -6.00 -2.65
N GLY A 111 13.56 -5.69 -3.93
CA GLY A 111 13.19 -4.43 -4.53
C GLY A 111 14.09 -3.26 -4.13
N TYR A 112 15.25 -3.51 -3.51
CA TYR A 112 16.17 -2.47 -3.11
C TYR A 112 17.10 -2.08 -4.25
N ALA A 113 17.24 -0.78 -4.45
CA ALA A 113 18.12 -0.21 -5.46
C ALA A 113 18.60 1.18 -5.02
N PRO A 114 19.81 1.61 -5.45
CA PRO A 114 20.33 2.94 -5.11
C PRO A 114 19.71 4.08 -5.92
N TYR A 115 18.61 3.82 -6.60
CA TYR A 115 17.90 4.76 -7.47
C TYR A 115 16.39 4.63 -7.29
N ASP A 116 15.66 5.65 -7.75
CA ASP A 116 14.20 5.67 -7.75
C ASP A 116 13.63 4.56 -8.61
N GLN A 117 12.60 3.91 -8.13
CA GLN A 117 11.85 2.90 -8.89
C GLN A 117 10.38 3.29 -8.96
N LEU A 118 9.80 3.18 -10.16
CA LEU A 118 8.38 3.46 -10.39
C LEU A 118 7.81 2.38 -11.30
N PHE A 119 6.68 1.81 -10.90
CA PHE A 119 6.01 0.73 -11.60
C PHE A 119 4.55 1.08 -11.89
N ASP A 120 4.04 0.67 -13.07
CA ASP A 120 2.62 0.75 -13.43
C ASP A 120 1.97 -0.61 -13.13
N MET A 121 1.27 -0.71 -12.04
CA MET A 121 0.67 -1.96 -11.54
C MET A 121 -0.47 -2.49 -12.42
N ASN A 122 -0.94 -1.72 -13.39
CA ASN A 122 -1.88 -2.21 -14.40
C ASN A 122 -1.18 -2.92 -15.57
N LYS A 123 0.14 -2.70 -15.74
CA LYS A 123 0.90 -3.22 -16.88
C LYS A 123 1.91 -4.29 -16.50
N SER A 124 2.42 -4.25 -15.29
CA SER A 124 3.48 -5.14 -14.83
C SER A 124 3.06 -5.80 -13.53
N GLU A 125 2.51 -6.99 -13.61
CA GLU A 125 2.22 -7.82 -12.44
C GLU A 125 3.49 -8.17 -11.65
N PHE A 126 4.65 -8.06 -12.28
CA PHE A 126 5.94 -8.48 -11.73
C PHE A 126 6.91 -7.33 -11.47
N GLU A 127 6.47 -6.07 -11.61
CA GLU A 127 7.32 -4.90 -11.39
C GLU A 127 8.67 -5.00 -12.14
N SER A 128 8.64 -5.48 -13.40
CA SER A 128 9.84 -5.81 -14.19
C SER A 128 10.46 -4.61 -14.90
N GLU A 129 9.69 -3.55 -15.16
CA GLU A 129 10.13 -2.36 -15.88
C GLU A 129 10.14 -1.13 -14.97
N ASN A 130 11.33 -0.58 -14.68
CA ASN A 130 11.43 0.68 -13.94
C ASN A 130 11.10 1.88 -14.83
N LEU A 131 9.97 2.51 -14.58
CA LEU A 131 9.45 3.66 -15.32
C LEU A 131 9.87 5.02 -14.73
N ALA A 132 10.64 5.06 -13.65
CA ALA A 132 11.04 6.31 -12.99
C ALA A 132 11.71 7.31 -13.94
N PRO A 133 12.64 6.93 -14.82
CA PRO A 133 13.25 7.86 -15.78
C PRO A 133 12.24 8.46 -16.76
N LYS A 134 11.18 7.73 -17.07
CA LYS A 134 10.15 8.12 -18.05
C LYS A 134 9.09 9.05 -17.47
N TYR A 135 8.86 8.98 -16.15
CA TYR A 135 7.80 9.73 -15.47
C TYR A 135 8.31 10.52 -14.25
N PRO A 136 9.25 11.47 -14.43
CA PRO A 136 9.87 12.20 -13.31
C PRO A 136 8.87 13.01 -12.49
N ALA A 137 7.78 13.49 -13.10
CA ALA A 137 6.73 14.23 -12.39
C ALA A 137 5.98 13.33 -11.38
N ILE A 138 5.71 12.08 -11.76
CA ILE A 138 5.08 11.09 -10.85
C ILE A 138 6.03 10.73 -9.72
N VAL A 139 7.31 10.50 -10.03
CA VAL A 139 8.34 10.24 -9.00
C VAL A 139 8.40 11.38 -7.99
N LYS A 140 8.40 12.64 -8.46
CA LYS A 140 8.37 13.81 -7.57
C LYS A 140 7.13 13.79 -6.67
N GLU A 141 5.95 13.58 -7.22
CA GLU A 141 4.70 13.49 -6.46
C GLU A 141 4.78 12.42 -5.35
N MET A 142 5.29 11.23 -5.67
CA MET A 142 5.42 10.15 -4.69
C MET A 142 6.43 10.48 -3.58
N LYS A 143 7.54 11.12 -3.92
CA LYS A 143 8.50 11.63 -2.94
C LYS A 143 7.89 12.69 -2.02
N ASP A 144 7.12 13.62 -2.57
CA ASP A 144 6.44 14.65 -1.79
C ASP A 144 5.46 14.01 -0.77
N ILE A 145 4.77 12.93 -1.15
CA ILE A 145 3.93 12.14 -0.23
C ILE A 145 4.78 11.57 0.92
N LEU A 146 5.92 10.92 0.63
CA LEU A 146 6.79 10.36 1.68
C LEU A 146 7.30 11.44 2.63
N VAL A 147 7.69 12.60 2.11
CA VAL A 147 8.14 13.74 2.93
C VAL A 147 7.03 14.20 3.87
N GLN A 148 5.80 14.33 3.36
CA GLN A 148 4.64 14.73 4.17
C GLN A 148 4.31 13.70 5.26
N GLU A 149 4.31 12.42 4.93
CA GLU A 149 3.99 11.36 5.90
C GLU A 149 5.07 11.23 6.98
N ARG A 150 6.36 11.33 6.61
CA ARG A 150 7.46 11.37 7.59
C ARG A 150 7.37 12.58 8.52
N ALA A 151 6.89 13.71 8.06
CA ALA A 151 6.70 14.90 8.90
C ALA A 151 5.59 14.70 9.96
N LYS A 152 4.55 13.93 9.66
CA LYS A 152 3.48 13.60 10.59
C LYS A 152 3.96 12.70 11.74
N GLY A 153 4.87 11.78 11.47
CA GLY A 153 5.40 10.84 12.46
C GLY A 153 6.42 11.42 13.44
N LYS A 154 6.82 12.67 13.25
CA LYS A 154 7.81 13.37 14.11
C LYS A 154 7.18 14.19 15.25
N LYS A 155 5.93 13.95 15.58
CA LYS A 155 5.23 14.66 16.68
C LYS A 155 5.29 13.86 17.99
#